data_9114afd72be50300e0b7fe0b927cfb0f
#
_entry.id   9114afd72be50300e0b7fe0b927cfb0f
#
_cell.length_a   1.000
_cell.length_b   1.000
_cell.length_c   1.000
_cell.angle_alpha   90.00
_cell.angle_beta   90.00
_cell.angle_gamma   90.00
#
_symmetry.space_group_name_H-M   'P 1'
#
loop_
_entity.id
_entity.type
_entity.pdbx_description
1 polymer ?
#
loop_
_entity_poly.entity_id
_entity_poly.type
_entity_poly.pdbx_seq_one_letter_code
_entity_poly.pdbx_strand_id
1 'polypeptide(L)'
;MTNSGSPLPPALPPLWKPELDAIVGARLGGAAAVLLPRLRDLDSRHPNTPEILAQIAWTCETLGRYREAAGFYERAVALGLPPNELSAAMLGLGSALRCLGDYARAEAVLRQGRLQFPNQREFDVFLAIALHNLGRHAEVLQLLLGTLIETADDVGITSQGRTIRFLAAQLDRKWE
;
A
#
# COMPACT_ATOMS: atom_id res chain seq x y z
N MET A 1 48.38 15.51 -3.51
CA MET A 1 48.17 14.04 -3.53
C MET A 1 46.75 13.80 -3.08
N THR A 2 45.81 13.71 -4.02
CA THR A 2 44.40 13.52 -3.78
C THR A 2 44.16 11.99 -3.72
N ASN A 3 43.82 11.49 -2.54
CA ASN A 3 43.53 10.10 -2.30
C ASN A 3 42.11 9.80 -2.86
N SER A 4 42.04 9.30 -4.09
CA SER A 4 40.82 8.82 -4.71
C SER A 4 40.47 7.48 -4.12
N GLY A 5 39.76 7.48 -2.99
CA GLY A 5 39.17 6.28 -2.42
C GLY A 5 38.17 5.68 -3.43
N SER A 6 38.49 4.51 -3.99
CA SER A 6 37.55 3.72 -4.78
C SER A 6 36.29 3.48 -3.97
N PRO A 7 35.08 3.60 -4.56
CA PRO A 7 33.86 3.26 -3.84
C PRO A 7 33.91 1.79 -3.40
N LEU A 8 33.52 1.54 -2.15
CA LEU A 8 33.38 0.19 -1.62
C LEU A 8 32.46 -0.63 -2.54
N PRO A 9 32.77 -1.91 -2.80
CA PRO A 9 31.89 -2.76 -3.57
C PRO A 9 30.51 -2.84 -2.87
N PRO A 10 29.41 -2.93 -3.64
CA PRO A 10 28.07 -3.05 -3.06
C PRO A 10 28.02 -4.27 -2.13
N ALA A 11 27.38 -4.08 -0.97
CA ALA A 11 27.21 -5.19 -0.02
C ALA A 11 26.49 -6.36 -0.68
N LEU A 12 26.95 -7.58 -0.43
CA LEU A 12 26.26 -8.78 -0.93
C LEU A 12 24.83 -8.83 -0.39
N PRO A 13 23.85 -9.23 -1.21
CA PRO A 13 22.49 -9.38 -0.75
C PRO A 13 22.40 -10.39 0.39
N PRO A 14 21.45 -10.23 1.33
CA PRO A 14 21.22 -11.20 2.39
C PRO A 14 20.96 -12.61 1.81
N LEU A 15 21.36 -13.67 2.53
CA LEU A 15 21.27 -15.06 2.07
C LEU A 15 19.83 -15.49 1.72
N TRP A 16 18.83 -14.91 2.36
CA TRP A 16 17.41 -15.19 2.11
C TRP A 16 16.87 -14.52 0.82
N LYS A 17 17.50 -13.45 0.36
CA LYS A 17 16.96 -12.61 -0.73
C LYS A 17 16.82 -13.35 -2.06
N PRO A 18 17.81 -14.11 -2.56
CA PRO A 18 17.67 -14.87 -3.82
C PRO A 18 16.55 -15.91 -3.77
N GLU A 19 16.35 -16.56 -2.62
CA GLU A 19 15.27 -17.54 -2.46
C GLU A 19 13.89 -16.84 -2.43
N LEU A 20 13.77 -15.72 -1.72
CA LEU A 20 12.55 -14.91 -1.71
C LEU A 20 12.19 -14.46 -3.14
N ASP A 21 13.18 -13.94 -3.87
CA ASP A 21 12.97 -13.46 -5.24
C ASP A 21 12.51 -14.59 -6.18
N ALA A 22 13.07 -15.80 -6.03
CA ALA A 22 12.64 -16.98 -6.77
C ALA A 22 11.21 -17.41 -6.43
N ILE A 23 10.81 -17.35 -5.14
CA ILE A 23 9.43 -17.64 -4.72
C ILE A 23 8.46 -16.60 -5.30
N VAL A 24 8.81 -15.32 -5.18
CA VAL A 24 7.99 -14.19 -5.68
C VAL A 24 7.89 -14.23 -7.21
N GLY A 25 8.97 -14.53 -7.92
CA GLY A 25 8.99 -14.68 -9.37
C GLY A 25 8.07 -15.80 -9.88
N ALA A 26 7.91 -16.87 -9.12
CA ALA A 26 6.99 -17.97 -9.44
C ALA A 26 5.50 -17.59 -9.30
N ARG A 27 5.18 -16.43 -8.74
CA ARG A 27 3.80 -15.94 -8.49
C ARG A 27 3.00 -15.74 -9.77
N LEU A 28 3.62 -15.41 -10.89
CA LEU A 28 2.97 -15.18 -12.18
C LEU A 28 2.26 -16.42 -12.73
N GLY A 29 2.52 -17.61 -12.17
CA GLY A 29 1.84 -18.86 -12.52
C GLY A 29 0.52 -19.15 -11.78
N GLY A 30 0.01 -18.23 -10.94
CA GLY A 30 -1.36 -18.34 -10.37
C GLY A 30 -1.52 -19.20 -9.11
N ALA A 31 -0.45 -19.52 -8.38
CA ALA A 31 -0.50 -20.50 -7.29
C ALA A 31 -0.19 -19.91 -5.90
N ALA A 32 -0.90 -18.87 -5.44
CA ALA A 32 -0.72 -18.31 -4.10
C ALA A 32 -0.76 -19.39 -2.99
N ALA A 33 -1.64 -20.39 -3.12
CA ALA A 33 -1.74 -21.51 -2.18
C ALA A 33 -0.46 -22.35 -2.08
N VAL A 34 0.27 -22.51 -3.20
CA VAL A 34 1.54 -23.27 -3.25
C VAL A 34 2.71 -22.44 -2.71
N LEU A 35 2.64 -21.11 -2.86
CA LEU A 35 3.71 -20.22 -2.41
C LEU A 35 3.73 -20.03 -0.90
N LEU A 36 2.57 -20.02 -0.25
CA LEU A 36 2.45 -19.74 1.17
C LEU A 36 3.27 -20.71 2.06
N PRO A 37 3.26 -22.04 1.85
CA PRO A 37 4.11 -22.95 2.61
C PRO A 37 5.62 -22.66 2.44
N ARG A 38 6.05 -22.31 1.22
CA ARG A 38 7.46 -21.98 0.93
C ARG A 38 7.90 -20.69 1.63
N LEU A 39 7.02 -19.66 1.61
CA LEU A 39 7.28 -18.41 2.33
C LEU A 39 7.36 -18.61 3.84
N ARG A 40 6.50 -19.48 4.40
CA ARG A 40 6.52 -19.82 5.84
C ARG A 40 7.75 -20.60 6.23
N ASP A 41 8.22 -21.51 5.38
CA ASP A 41 9.48 -22.22 5.59
C ASP A 41 10.66 -21.23 5.60
N LEU A 42 10.68 -20.28 4.64
CA LEU A 42 11.69 -19.22 4.59
C LEU A 42 11.65 -18.33 5.85
N ASP A 43 10.44 -17.92 6.32
CA ASP A 43 10.28 -17.16 7.57
C ASP A 43 10.79 -17.94 8.80
N SER A 44 10.61 -19.26 8.84
CA SER A 44 11.10 -20.10 9.94
C SER A 44 12.63 -20.12 10.03
N ARG A 45 13.30 -20.06 8.89
CA ARG A 45 14.78 -20.02 8.79
C ARG A 45 15.35 -18.61 8.96
N HIS A 46 14.58 -17.59 8.63
CA HIS A 46 14.97 -16.18 8.70
C HIS A 46 13.88 -15.34 9.40
N PRO A 47 13.66 -15.58 10.71
CA PRO A 47 12.57 -14.94 11.44
C PRO A 47 12.75 -13.43 11.54
N ASN A 48 11.61 -12.71 11.60
CA ASN A 48 11.57 -11.24 11.69
C ASN A 48 12.22 -10.49 10.52
N THR A 49 12.26 -11.11 9.34
CA THR A 49 12.66 -10.43 8.11
C THR A 49 11.42 -9.74 7.52
N PRO A 50 11.37 -8.39 7.53
CA PRO A 50 10.14 -7.67 7.18
C PRO A 50 9.68 -7.93 5.75
N GLU A 51 10.60 -8.11 4.80
CA GLU A 51 10.29 -8.39 3.40
C GLU A 51 9.62 -9.77 3.23
N ILE A 52 10.07 -10.79 3.97
CA ILE A 52 9.43 -12.11 3.95
C ILE A 52 8.03 -12.03 4.53
N LEU A 53 7.86 -11.32 5.66
CA LEU A 53 6.55 -11.13 6.29
C LEU A 53 5.58 -10.38 5.37
N ALA A 54 6.03 -9.36 4.66
CA ALA A 54 5.22 -8.63 3.69
C ALA A 54 4.74 -9.54 2.54
N GLN A 55 5.60 -10.46 2.07
CA GLN A 55 5.22 -11.41 1.01
C GLN A 55 4.24 -12.49 1.51
N ILE A 56 4.37 -12.93 2.77
CA ILE A 56 3.39 -13.82 3.41
C ILE A 56 2.04 -13.08 3.52
N ALA A 57 2.05 -11.83 4.00
CA ALA A 57 0.86 -11.01 4.15
C ALA A 57 0.09 -10.86 2.82
N TRP A 58 0.80 -10.46 1.77
CA TRP A 58 0.21 -10.33 0.43
C TRP A 58 -0.35 -11.66 -0.08
N THR A 59 0.34 -12.76 0.16
CA THR A 59 -0.11 -14.09 -0.26
C THR A 59 -1.37 -14.50 0.52
N CYS A 60 -1.43 -14.23 1.82
CA CYS A 60 -2.62 -14.44 2.65
C CYS A 60 -3.81 -13.58 2.18
N GLU A 61 -3.58 -12.32 1.84
CA GLU A 61 -4.60 -11.41 1.31
C GLU A 61 -5.18 -11.95 -0.01
N THR A 62 -4.32 -12.38 -0.94
CA THR A 62 -4.73 -13.01 -2.21
C THR A 62 -5.59 -14.26 -2.00
N LEU A 63 -5.37 -14.99 -0.91
CA LEU A 63 -6.15 -16.16 -0.51
C LEU A 63 -7.41 -15.82 0.31
N GLY A 64 -7.74 -14.54 0.51
CA GLY A 64 -8.86 -14.10 1.34
C GLY A 64 -8.66 -14.28 2.84
N ARG A 65 -7.45 -14.58 3.29
CA ARG A 65 -7.09 -14.80 4.69
C ARG A 65 -6.73 -13.47 5.38
N TYR A 66 -7.66 -12.51 5.36
CA TYR A 66 -7.41 -11.11 5.74
C TYR A 66 -6.90 -10.93 7.17
N ARG A 67 -7.35 -11.74 8.13
CA ARG A 67 -6.87 -11.67 9.52
C ARG A 67 -5.39 -12.01 9.66
N GLU A 68 -4.95 -13.05 8.96
CA GLU A 68 -3.53 -13.40 8.92
C GLU A 68 -2.72 -12.35 8.16
N ALA A 69 -3.23 -11.89 7.02
CA ALA A 69 -2.59 -10.84 6.22
C ALA A 69 -2.35 -9.59 7.06
N ALA A 70 -3.36 -9.08 7.77
CA ALA A 70 -3.23 -7.90 8.63
C ALA A 70 -2.13 -8.09 9.67
N GLY A 71 -2.10 -9.23 10.38
CA GLY A 71 -1.08 -9.50 11.40
C GLY A 71 0.34 -9.56 10.85
N PHE A 72 0.54 -10.11 9.65
CA PHE A 72 1.84 -10.14 9.00
C PHE A 72 2.25 -8.77 8.47
N TYR A 73 1.33 -7.99 7.89
CA TYR A 73 1.60 -6.61 7.46
C TYR A 73 1.98 -5.71 8.64
N GLU A 74 1.27 -5.78 9.77
CA GLU A 74 1.59 -5.03 10.97
C GLU A 74 3.01 -5.30 11.47
N ARG A 75 3.39 -6.57 11.52
CA ARG A 75 4.75 -6.97 11.91
C ARG A 75 5.80 -6.46 10.91
N ALA A 76 5.55 -6.59 9.62
CA ALA A 76 6.47 -6.13 8.57
C ALA A 76 6.68 -4.62 8.64
N VAL A 77 5.60 -3.83 8.78
CA VAL A 77 5.65 -2.37 8.93
C VAL A 77 6.39 -1.97 10.20
N ALA A 78 6.13 -2.64 11.33
CA ALA A 78 6.79 -2.35 12.61
C ALA A 78 8.29 -2.63 12.60
N LEU A 79 8.74 -3.66 11.87
CA LEU A 79 10.16 -4.02 11.73
C LEU A 79 10.92 -3.08 10.78
N GLY A 80 10.21 -2.35 9.92
CA GLY A 80 10.77 -1.43 8.95
C GLY A 80 11.04 -2.10 7.59
N LEU A 81 10.43 -1.56 6.56
CA LEU A 81 10.58 -1.98 5.17
C LEU A 81 11.26 -0.87 4.35
N PRO A 82 11.94 -1.21 3.25
CA PRO A 82 12.33 -0.21 2.26
C PRO A 82 11.11 0.60 1.77
N PRO A 83 11.27 1.87 1.38
CA PRO A 83 10.15 2.77 1.10
C PRO A 83 9.08 2.21 0.15
N ASN A 84 9.47 1.58 -0.96
CA ASN A 84 8.52 1.02 -1.92
C ASN A 84 7.76 -0.19 -1.35
N GLU A 85 8.42 -1.04 -0.58
CA GLU A 85 7.81 -2.20 0.07
C GLU A 85 6.93 -1.77 1.26
N LEU A 86 7.36 -0.73 1.99
CA LEU A 86 6.58 -0.13 3.07
C LEU A 86 5.26 0.45 2.56
N SER A 87 5.31 1.19 1.45
CA SER A 87 4.11 1.72 0.81
C SER A 87 3.12 0.62 0.44
N ALA A 88 3.60 -0.43 -0.25
CA ALA A 88 2.76 -1.57 -0.63
C ALA A 88 2.18 -2.31 0.60
N ALA A 89 2.99 -2.49 1.66
CA ALA A 89 2.54 -3.12 2.90
C ALA A 89 1.48 -2.29 3.63
N MET A 90 1.59 -0.96 3.64
CA MET A 90 0.58 -0.07 4.24
C MET A 90 -0.73 -0.10 3.45
N LEU A 91 -0.68 -0.13 2.12
CA LEU A 91 -1.88 -0.30 1.29
C LEU A 91 -2.56 -1.64 1.55
N GLY A 92 -1.80 -2.74 1.57
CA GLY A 92 -2.31 -4.07 1.88
C GLY A 92 -2.90 -4.16 3.28
N LEU A 93 -2.25 -3.56 4.29
CA LEU A 93 -2.77 -3.49 5.65
C LEU A 93 -4.10 -2.76 5.70
N GLY A 94 -4.19 -1.58 5.07
CA GLY A 94 -5.42 -0.81 4.99
C GLY A 94 -6.55 -1.59 4.30
N SER A 95 -6.25 -2.28 3.21
CA SER A 95 -7.18 -3.16 2.49
C SER A 95 -7.66 -4.33 3.36
N ALA A 96 -6.73 -5.04 4.01
CA ALA A 96 -7.04 -6.19 4.87
C ALA A 96 -7.91 -5.77 6.07
N LEU A 97 -7.57 -4.68 6.76
CA LEU A 97 -8.35 -4.13 7.87
C LEU A 97 -9.77 -3.76 7.41
N ARG A 98 -9.92 -3.12 6.25
CA ARG A 98 -11.23 -2.81 5.68
C ARG A 98 -12.05 -4.08 5.41
N CYS A 99 -11.44 -5.11 4.86
CA CYS A 99 -12.11 -6.40 4.63
C CYS A 99 -12.54 -7.09 5.92
N LEU A 100 -11.86 -6.80 7.04
CA LEU A 100 -12.23 -7.28 8.37
C LEU A 100 -13.33 -6.43 9.06
N GLY A 101 -13.76 -5.33 8.44
CA GLY A 101 -14.71 -4.38 9.03
C GLY A 101 -14.08 -3.38 10.02
N ASP A 102 -12.75 -3.40 10.19
CA ASP A 102 -12.03 -2.45 11.03
C ASP A 102 -11.73 -1.16 10.25
N TYR A 103 -12.80 -0.46 9.89
CA TYR A 103 -12.74 0.71 9.00
C TYR A 103 -11.97 1.87 9.61
N ALA A 104 -12.05 2.05 10.92
CA ALA A 104 -11.34 3.13 11.61
C ALA A 104 -9.82 2.94 11.55
N ARG A 105 -9.33 1.70 11.78
CA ARG A 105 -7.91 1.43 11.66
C ARG A 105 -7.45 1.45 10.19
N ALA A 106 -8.28 0.98 9.27
CA ALA A 106 -7.99 1.09 7.83
C ALA A 106 -7.81 2.55 7.42
N GLU A 107 -8.72 3.45 7.83
CA GLU A 107 -8.59 4.89 7.59
C GLU A 107 -7.28 5.45 8.16
N ALA A 108 -6.95 5.12 9.41
CA ALA A 108 -5.75 5.63 10.06
C ALA A 108 -4.47 5.25 9.30
N VAL A 109 -4.33 3.98 8.92
CA VAL A 109 -3.19 3.47 8.16
C VAL A 109 -3.09 4.12 6.79
N LEU A 110 -4.22 4.22 6.07
CA LEU A 110 -4.25 4.79 4.72
C LEU A 110 -3.97 6.30 4.73
N ARG A 111 -4.44 7.05 5.74
CA ARG A 111 -4.07 8.46 5.91
C ARG A 111 -2.59 8.63 6.21
N GLN A 112 -2.02 7.77 7.05
CA GLN A 112 -0.58 7.79 7.33
C GLN A 112 0.22 7.51 6.05
N GLY A 113 -0.16 6.48 5.28
CA GLY A 113 0.48 6.16 4.00
C GLY A 113 0.42 7.32 3.00
N ARG A 114 -0.75 7.96 2.86
CA ARG A 114 -0.94 9.15 2.03
C ARG A 114 -0.01 10.31 2.43
N LEU A 115 0.19 10.53 3.72
CA LEU A 115 1.12 11.57 4.20
C LEU A 115 2.58 11.23 3.92
N GLN A 116 2.95 9.97 4.09
CA GLN A 116 4.31 9.50 3.91
C GLN A 116 4.70 9.36 2.42
N PHE A 117 3.72 9.05 1.55
CA PHE A 117 3.91 8.81 0.13
C PHE A 117 2.97 9.70 -0.72
N PRO A 118 3.16 11.04 -0.71
CA PRO A 118 2.19 11.99 -1.28
C PRO A 118 2.02 11.88 -2.80
N ASN A 119 2.94 11.22 -3.50
CA ASN A 119 2.88 11.02 -4.95
C ASN A 119 2.19 9.70 -5.35
N GLN A 120 1.83 8.87 -4.38
CA GLN A 120 1.16 7.58 -4.61
C GLN A 120 -0.34 7.74 -4.43
N ARG A 121 -1.05 7.97 -5.54
CA ARG A 121 -2.48 8.28 -5.55
C ARG A 121 -3.37 7.09 -5.22
N GLU A 122 -2.84 5.88 -5.25
CA GLU A 122 -3.55 4.69 -4.78
C GLU A 122 -4.00 4.79 -3.32
N PHE A 123 -3.26 5.51 -2.46
CA PHE A 123 -3.72 5.77 -1.09
C PHE A 123 -5.02 6.57 -1.04
N ASP A 124 -5.19 7.54 -1.95
CA ASP A 124 -6.44 8.31 -2.05
C ASP A 124 -7.61 7.40 -2.41
N VAL A 125 -7.41 6.46 -3.33
CA VAL A 125 -8.44 5.51 -3.78
C VAL A 125 -8.83 4.55 -2.66
N PHE A 126 -7.85 3.91 -2.00
CA PHE A 126 -8.12 2.97 -0.91
C PHE A 126 -8.74 3.67 0.31
N LEU A 127 -8.28 4.89 0.63
CA LEU A 127 -8.86 5.72 1.68
C LEU A 127 -10.32 6.09 1.37
N ALA A 128 -10.63 6.44 0.11
CA ALA A 128 -12.00 6.73 -0.30
C ALA A 128 -12.93 5.53 -0.05
N ILE A 129 -12.46 4.31 -0.34
CA ILE A 129 -13.22 3.07 -0.08
C ILE A 129 -13.46 2.87 1.43
N ALA A 130 -12.46 3.10 2.28
CA ALA A 130 -12.60 3.01 3.73
C ALA A 130 -13.56 4.08 4.29
N LEU A 131 -13.45 5.33 3.80
CA LEU A 131 -14.35 6.43 4.14
C LEU A 131 -15.81 6.15 3.74
N HIS A 132 -16.02 5.50 2.59
CA HIS A 132 -17.36 5.05 2.18
C HIS A 132 -17.98 4.10 3.21
N ASN A 133 -17.21 3.12 3.68
CA ASN A 133 -17.67 2.18 4.71
C ASN A 133 -17.96 2.87 6.05
N LEU A 134 -17.34 4.03 6.32
CA LEU A 134 -17.63 4.88 7.48
C LEU A 134 -18.81 5.84 7.27
N GLY A 135 -19.48 5.81 6.11
CA GLY A 135 -20.59 6.68 5.78
C GLY A 135 -20.20 8.13 5.42
N ARG A 136 -18.91 8.41 5.24
CA ARG A 136 -18.35 9.77 5.00
C ARG A 136 -18.31 10.08 3.49
N HIS A 137 -19.47 9.97 2.82
CA HIS A 137 -19.57 10.03 1.36
C HIS A 137 -19.14 11.37 0.75
N ALA A 138 -19.37 12.49 1.42
CA ALA A 138 -18.92 13.80 0.95
C ALA A 138 -17.39 13.87 0.87
N GLU A 139 -16.67 13.32 1.87
CA GLU A 139 -15.22 13.25 1.85
C GLU A 139 -14.70 12.31 0.74
N VAL A 140 -15.40 11.21 0.49
CA VAL A 140 -15.09 10.30 -0.63
C VAL A 140 -15.09 11.05 -1.95
N LEU A 141 -16.17 11.78 -2.23
CA LEU A 141 -16.30 12.54 -3.48
C LEU A 141 -15.25 13.64 -3.57
N GLN A 142 -15.03 14.40 -2.49
CA GLN A 142 -14.01 15.44 -2.44
C GLN A 142 -12.61 14.88 -2.73
N LEU A 143 -12.27 13.75 -2.12
CA LEU A 143 -10.98 13.11 -2.30
C LEU A 143 -10.80 12.59 -3.74
N LEU A 144 -11.78 11.83 -4.26
CA LEU A 144 -11.68 11.24 -5.59
C LEU A 144 -11.74 12.30 -6.71
N LEU A 145 -12.54 13.36 -6.57
CA LEU A 145 -12.55 14.46 -7.52
C LEU A 145 -11.21 15.22 -7.52
N GLY A 146 -10.60 15.39 -6.33
CA GLY A 146 -9.25 15.93 -6.21
C GLY A 146 -8.21 15.08 -6.95
N THR A 147 -8.21 13.78 -6.70
CA THR A 147 -7.32 12.82 -7.35
C THR A 147 -7.53 12.80 -8.87
N LEU A 148 -8.79 12.79 -9.32
CA LEU A 148 -9.12 12.84 -10.76
C LEU A 148 -8.52 14.06 -11.45
N ILE A 149 -8.68 15.25 -10.87
CA ILE A 149 -8.12 16.50 -11.44
C ILE A 149 -6.59 16.43 -11.55
N GLU A 150 -5.93 15.78 -10.57
CA GLU A 150 -4.48 15.70 -10.51
C GLU A 150 -3.87 14.64 -11.43
N THR A 151 -4.67 13.64 -11.82
CA THR A 151 -4.21 12.48 -12.61
C THR A 151 -4.81 12.43 -14.01
N ALA A 152 -5.83 13.25 -14.32
CA ALA A 152 -6.46 13.24 -15.63
C ALA A 152 -5.59 13.95 -16.68
N ASP A 153 -5.46 13.33 -17.84
CA ASP A 153 -4.87 13.93 -19.04
C ASP A 153 -5.93 14.67 -19.91
N ASP A 154 -7.22 14.53 -19.57
CA ASP A 154 -8.32 15.16 -20.31
C ASP A 154 -8.34 16.67 -20.08
N VAL A 155 -8.25 17.44 -21.18
CA VAL A 155 -8.22 18.90 -21.17
C VAL A 155 -9.53 19.48 -20.63
N GLY A 156 -10.67 18.84 -20.87
CA GLY A 156 -11.97 19.28 -20.34
C GLY A 156 -12.01 19.22 -18.82
N ILE A 157 -11.48 18.15 -18.22
CA ILE A 157 -11.41 17.98 -16.77
C ILE A 157 -10.39 18.96 -16.16
N THR A 158 -9.18 19.03 -16.71
CA THR A 158 -8.09 19.84 -16.16
C THR A 158 -8.39 21.33 -16.25
N SER A 159 -9.04 21.82 -17.34
CA SER A 159 -9.46 23.21 -17.50
C SER A 159 -10.52 23.64 -16.46
N GLN A 160 -11.37 22.70 -16.02
CA GLN A 160 -12.39 22.93 -15.00
C GLN A 160 -11.91 22.62 -13.57
N GLY A 161 -10.65 22.25 -13.38
CA GLY A 161 -10.13 21.75 -12.11
C GLY A 161 -10.37 22.69 -10.92
N ARG A 162 -10.28 24.01 -11.10
CA ARG A 162 -10.59 25.01 -10.05
C ARG A 162 -12.06 24.95 -9.66
N THR A 163 -12.96 24.93 -10.64
CA THR A 163 -14.41 24.86 -10.43
C THR A 163 -14.79 23.55 -9.74
N ILE A 164 -14.27 22.43 -10.20
CA ILE A 164 -14.55 21.11 -9.61
C ILE A 164 -14.09 21.07 -8.15
N ARG A 165 -12.89 21.55 -7.81
CA ARG A 165 -12.42 21.61 -6.40
C ARG A 165 -13.31 22.48 -5.53
N PHE A 166 -13.74 23.63 -6.04
CA PHE A 166 -14.63 24.54 -5.32
C PHE A 166 -15.98 23.88 -5.01
N LEU A 167 -16.58 23.22 -5.98
CA LEU A 167 -17.85 22.51 -5.81
C LEU A 167 -17.71 21.27 -4.93
N ALA A 168 -16.62 20.51 -5.08
CA ALA A 168 -16.34 19.34 -4.26
C ALA A 168 -16.22 19.65 -2.77
N ALA A 169 -15.76 20.85 -2.41
CA ALA A 169 -15.70 21.30 -1.02
C ALA A 169 -17.08 21.70 -0.43
N GLN A 170 -18.13 21.76 -1.25
CA GLN A 170 -19.44 22.32 -0.87
C GLN A 170 -20.61 21.53 -1.50
N LEU A 171 -20.48 20.20 -1.55
CA LEU A 171 -21.39 19.29 -2.25
C LEU A 171 -22.87 19.46 -1.82
N ASP A 172 -23.11 19.73 -0.54
CA ASP A 172 -24.46 19.85 0.02
C ASP A 172 -24.99 21.30 0.03
N ARG A 173 -24.18 22.26 -0.43
CA ARG A 173 -24.57 23.69 -0.42
C ARG A 173 -25.53 24.00 -1.57
N LYS A 174 -26.67 24.62 -1.24
CA LYS A 174 -27.59 25.23 -2.19
C LYS A 174 -27.20 26.70 -2.35
N TRP A 175 -27.20 27.18 -3.59
CA TRP A 175 -26.91 28.56 -3.94
C TRP A 175 -28.26 29.24 -4.28
N GLU A 176 -28.57 30.33 -3.61
CA GLU A 176 -29.71 31.18 -3.92
C GLU A 176 -29.32 32.22 -4.98
#